data_a60cabacd91bc8fc2e42ab4d64e093f9
#
_entry.id   a60cabacd91bc8fc2e42ab4d64e093f9
#
_cell.length_a   1.000
_cell.length_b   1.000
_cell.length_c   1.000
_cell.angle_alpha   90.00
_cell.angle_beta   90.00
_cell.angle_gamma   90.00
#
_symmetry.space_group_name_H-M   'P 1'
#
loop_
_entity.id
_entity.type
_entity.pdbx_description
1 polymer ?
#
loop_
_entity_poly.entity_id
_entity_poly.type
_entity_poly.pdbx_seq_one_letter_code
_entity_poly.pdbx_strand_id
1 'polypeptide(L)'
;VRPDDIIPGDGGANLGKLYRIQKMMANYEQLKVIISLCEIPYVMVHPMKWHNALKLRTGKKEEKSERKRRYKDVASQLYPELKATLWNSDATLIMHFGRYILVNDPKWVKKNLPANAQKLLL
;
A
#
# COMPACT_ATOMS: atom_id res chain seq x y z
N VAL A 1 9.71 -12.80 -15.93
CA VAL A 1 10.34 -14.09 -15.61
C VAL A 1 9.58 -15.18 -16.33
N ARG A 2 10.25 -15.87 -17.23
CA ARG A 2 9.66 -17.01 -17.92
C ARG A 2 9.64 -18.23 -16.98
N PRO A 3 8.74 -19.20 -17.21
CA PRO A 3 8.77 -20.47 -16.46
C PRO A 3 10.13 -21.19 -16.51
N ASP A 4 10.88 -20.97 -17.59
CA ASP A 4 12.17 -21.59 -17.84
C ASP A 4 13.33 -20.97 -17.03
N ASP A 5 13.12 -19.80 -16.45
CA ASP A 5 14.11 -19.10 -15.60
C ASP A 5 14.12 -19.62 -14.16
N ILE A 6 13.38 -20.70 -13.89
CA ILE A 6 13.26 -21.29 -12.54
C ILE A 6 14.43 -22.21 -12.30
N ILE A 7 15.12 -21.99 -11.19
CA ILE A 7 16.27 -22.79 -10.78
C ILE A 7 15.84 -24.26 -10.61
N PRO A 8 16.52 -25.20 -11.29
CA PRO A 8 16.24 -26.64 -11.11
C PRO A 8 16.37 -27.05 -9.65
N GLY A 9 15.32 -27.66 -9.10
CA GLY A 9 15.30 -28.13 -7.71
C GLY A 9 14.29 -27.43 -6.81
N ASP A 10 13.69 -26.34 -7.25
CA ASP A 10 12.78 -25.54 -6.42
C ASP A 10 11.31 -25.96 -6.48
N GLY A 11 10.99 -27.13 -6.96
CA GLY A 11 9.66 -27.77 -6.94
C GLY A 11 8.47 -26.92 -7.44
N GLY A 12 7.34 -27.55 -7.73
CA GLY A 12 6.14 -26.88 -8.25
C GLY A 12 5.53 -25.77 -7.36
N ALA A 13 5.90 -25.70 -6.08
CA ALA A 13 5.46 -24.67 -5.14
C ALA A 13 5.98 -23.25 -5.52
N ASN A 14 7.15 -23.15 -6.10
CA ASN A 14 7.74 -21.88 -6.53
C ASN A 14 7.13 -21.35 -7.84
N LEU A 15 6.73 -22.20 -8.75
CA LEU A 15 5.98 -21.81 -9.95
C LEU A 15 4.68 -21.09 -9.61
N GLY A 16 3.89 -21.65 -8.71
CA GLY A 16 2.64 -21.03 -8.26
C GLY A 16 2.88 -19.68 -7.55
N LYS A 17 3.96 -19.56 -6.80
CA LYS A 17 4.35 -18.30 -6.16
C LYS A 17 4.75 -17.24 -7.19
N LEU A 18 5.58 -17.60 -8.17
CA LEU A 18 6.00 -16.70 -9.25
C LEU A 18 4.81 -16.22 -10.09
N TYR A 19 3.91 -17.12 -10.45
CA TYR A 19 2.70 -16.78 -11.20
C TYR A 19 1.81 -15.78 -10.43
N ARG A 20 1.64 -15.96 -9.13
CA ARG A 20 0.88 -14.99 -8.29
C ARG A 20 1.57 -13.63 -8.24
N ILE A 21 2.89 -13.61 -8.11
CA ILE A 21 3.68 -12.37 -8.12
C ILE A 21 3.53 -11.66 -9.46
N GLN A 22 3.65 -12.38 -10.59
CA GLN A 22 3.47 -11.80 -11.91
C GLN A 22 2.07 -11.20 -12.11
N LYS A 23 1.02 -11.91 -11.69
CA LYS A 23 -0.36 -11.37 -11.73
C LYS A 23 -0.55 -10.13 -10.87
N MET A 24 0.01 -10.15 -9.67
CA MET A 24 -0.05 -9.00 -8.77
C MET A 24 0.66 -7.79 -9.37
N MET A 25 1.84 -7.98 -9.95
CA MET A 25 2.58 -6.90 -10.61
C MET A 25 1.86 -6.38 -11.85
N ALA A 26 1.28 -7.26 -12.66
CA ALA A 26 0.48 -6.87 -13.83
C ALA A 26 -0.73 -6.02 -13.44
N ASN A 27 -1.48 -6.43 -12.43
CA ASN A 27 -2.61 -5.66 -11.90
C ASN A 27 -2.19 -4.30 -11.36
N TYR A 28 -1.06 -4.24 -10.68
CA TYR A 28 -0.49 -3.01 -10.16
C TYR A 28 -0.09 -2.03 -11.27
N GLU A 29 0.59 -2.50 -12.32
CA GLU A 29 0.94 -1.66 -13.46
C GLU A 29 -0.30 -1.20 -14.24
N GLN A 30 -1.29 -2.05 -14.43
CA GLN A 30 -2.57 -1.68 -15.04
C GLN A 30 -3.29 -0.58 -14.24
N LEU A 31 -3.31 -0.67 -12.93
CA LEU A 31 -3.90 0.36 -12.07
C LEU A 31 -3.20 1.71 -12.24
N LYS A 32 -1.87 1.72 -12.31
CA LYS A 32 -1.10 2.95 -12.56
C LYS A 32 -1.45 3.57 -13.91
N VAL A 33 -1.57 2.75 -14.96
CA VAL A 33 -1.97 3.22 -16.30
C VAL A 33 -3.37 3.82 -16.25
N ILE A 34 -4.34 3.15 -15.64
CA ILE A 34 -5.73 3.65 -15.52
C ILE A 34 -5.77 4.99 -14.78
N ILE A 35 -5.10 5.09 -13.65
CA ILE A 35 -5.03 6.33 -12.86
C ILE A 35 -4.41 7.46 -13.68
N SER A 36 -3.34 7.16 -14.43
CA SER A 36 -2.67 8.14 -15.31
C SER A 36 -3.58 8.60 -16.45
N LEU A 37 -4.31 7.68 -17.08
CA LEU A 37 -5.28 8.00 -18.14
C LEU A 37 -6.44 8.84 -17.63
N CYS A 38 -6.84 8.67 -16.38
CA CYS A 38 -7.84 9.50 -15.72
C CYS A 38 -7.29 10.85 -15.24
N GLU A 39 -6.03 11.13 -15.50
CA GLU A 39 -5.33 12.35 -15.05
C GLU A 39 -5.38 12.58 -13.54
N ILE A 40 -5.48 11.47 -12.76
CA ILE A 40 -5.47 11.52 -11.31
C ILE A 40 -4.03 11.53 -10.81
N PRO A 41 -3.58 12.58 -10.13
CA PRO A 41 -2.25 12.63 -9.53
C PRO A 41 -2.11 11.55 -8.45
N TYR A 42 -0.99 10.81 -8.46
CA TYR A 42 -0.73 9.82 -7.43
C TYR A 42 0.75 9.79 -7.03
N VAL A 43 1.00 9.26 -5.87
CA VAL A 43 2.35 9.08 -5.32
C VAL A 43 2.52 7.65 -4.84
N MET A 44 3.68 7.10 -5.15
CA MET A 44 4.08 5.78 -4.68
C MET A 44 4.61 5.87 -3.26
N VAL A 45 4.01 5.12 -2.35
CA VAL A 45 4.44 5.09 -0.95
C VAL A 45 4.86 3.68 -0.56
N HIS A 46 6.12 3.54 -0.12
CA HIS A 46 6.61 2.26 0.36
C HIS A 46 5.89 1.86 1.66
N PRO A 47 5.47 0.58 1.82
CA PRO A 47 4.74 0.13 3.01
C PRO A 47 5.41 0.48 4.33
N MET A 48 6.72 0.38 4.42
CA MET A 48 7.48 0.72 5.63
C MET A 48 7.29 2.17 6.06
N LYS A 49 7.07 3.09 5.12
CA LYS A 49 6.91 4.51 5.43
C LYS A 49 5.62 4.77 6.19
N TRP A 50 4.50 4.26 5.70
CA TRP A 50 3.22 4.48 6.38
C TRP A 50 3.07 3.61 7.65
N HIS A 51 3.66 2.39 7.67
CA HIS A 51 3.73 1.57 8.90
C HIS A 51 4.46 2.30 10.04
N ASN A 52 5.60 2.92 9.73
CA ASN A 52 6.38 3.65 10.72
C ASN A 52 5.68 4.94 11.17
N ALA A 53 5.14 5.70 10.23
CA ALA A 53 4.43 6.95 10.53
C ALA A 53 3.22 6.74 11.43
N LEU A 54 2.46 5.67 11.21
CA LEU A 54 1.29 5.31 12.00
C LEU A 54 1.64 4.44 13.23
N LYS A 55 2.93 4.21 13.50
CA LYS A 55 3.41 3.40 14.64
C LYS A 55 2.83 1.98 14.66
N LEU A 56 2.63 1.39 13.49
CA LEU A 56 2.02 0.07 13.33
C LEU A 56 3.00 -1.09 13.54
N ARG A 57 4.29 -0.82 13.68
CA ARG A 57 5.31 -1.85 13.90
C ARG A 57 5.47 -2.12 15.40
N THR A 58 5.37 -3.40 15.76
CA THR A 58 5.51 -3.83 17.16
C THR A 58 6.95 -4.14 17.56
N GLY A 59 7.89 -4.24 16.62
CA GLY A 59 9.25 -4.70 16.88
C GLY A 59 9.38 -6.19 17.24
N LYS A 60 8.27 -6.88 17.44
CA LYS A 60 8.20 -8.32 17.71
C LYS A 60 7.81 -9.08 16.46
N LYS A 61 8.22 -10.36 16.40
CA LYS A 61 7.75 -11.27 15.35
C LYS A 61 6.26 -11.52 15.59
N GLU A 62 5.45 -11.01 14.70
CA GLU A 62 3.98 -11.09 14.79
C GLU A 62 3.45 -11.93 13.63
N GLU A 63 2.46 -12.76 13.88
CA GLU A 63 1.81 -13.51 12.83
C GLU A 63 0.99 -12.60 11.90
N LYS A 64 0.87 -13.01 10.63
CA LYS A 64 0.13 -12.24 9.62
C LYS A 64 -1.34 -12.02 10.01
N SER A 65 -1.96 -13.00 10.64
CA SER A 65 -3.35 -12.93 11.11
C SER A 65 -3.54 -11.90 12.23
N GLU A 66 -2.63 -11.90 13.21
CA GLU A 66 -2.63 -10.96 14.33
C GLU A 66 -2.41 -9.52 13.83
N ARG A 67 -1.43 -9.35 12.94
CA ARG A 67 -1.17 -8.05 12.32
C ARG A 67 -2.40 -7.49 11.60
N LYS A 68 -3.09 -8.32 10.82
CA LYS A 68 -4.31 -7.91 10.11
C LYS A 68 -5.45 -7.53 11.07
N ARG A 69 -5.62 -8.26 12.15
CA ARG A 69 -6.61 -7.91 13.20
C ARG A 69 -6.27 -6.57 13.82
N ARG A 70 -5.03 -6.35 14.20
CA ARG A 70 -4.56 -5.08 14.76
C ARG A 70 -4.77 -3.91 13.81
N TYR A 71 -4.50 -4.06 12.53
CA TYR A 71 -4.76 -3.03 11.52
C TYR A 71 -6.25 -2.72 11.39
N LYS A 72 -7.10 -3.75 11.43
CA LYS A 72 -8.56 -3.58 11.47
C LYS A 72 -9.00 -2.80 12.70
N ASP A 73 -8.46 -3.11 13.87
CA ASP A 73 -8.82 -2.42 15.12
C ASP A 73 -8.42 -0.94 15.07
N VAL A 74 -7.21 -0.64 14.60
CA VAL A 74 -6.74 0.74 14.42
C VAL A 74 -7.62 1.48 13.40
N ALA A 75 -7.93 0.87 12.26
CA ALA A 75 -8.79 1.48 11.25
C ALA A 75 -10.20 1.74 11.79
N SER A 76 -10.76 0.83 12.57
CA SER A 76 -12.07 0.97 13.22
C SER A 76 -12.10 2.09 14.24
N GLN A 77 -11.01 2.30 14.96
CA GLN A 77 -10.88 3.40 15.92
C GLN A 77 -10.78 4.76 15.23
N LEU A 78 -10.03 4.81 14.10
CA LEU A 78 -9.85 6.06 13.35
C LEU A 78 -11.09 6.46 12.54
N TYR A 79 -11.78 5.49 11.98
CA TYR A 79 -12.94 5.69 11.10
C TYR A 79 -14.04 4.68 11.41
N PRO A 80 -14.78 4.84 12.52
CA PRO A 80 -15.84 3.91 12.91
C PRO A 80 -16.92 3.74 11.83
N GLU A 81 -17.19 4.82 11.09
CA GLU A 81 -18.20 4.87 10.02
C GLU A 81 -17.87 4.02 8.80
N LEU A 82 -16.59 3.70 8.55
CA LEU A 82 -16.16 2.98 7.37
C LEU A 82 -16.27 1.46 7.48
N LYS A 83 -16.76 0.92 8.59
CA LYS A 83 -16.92 -0.53 8.82
C LYS A 83 -15.67 -1.32 8.40
N ALA A 84 -14.56 -1.10 9.10
CA ALA A 84 -13.28 -1.73 8.78
C ALA A 84 -13.37 -3.26 8.79
N THR A 85 -12.79 -3.87 7.77
CA THR A 85 -12.66 -5.32 7.59
C THR A 85 -11.18 -5.71 7.50
N LEU A 86 -10.88 -6.99 7.52
CA LEU A 86 -9.50 -7.47 7.29
C LEU A 86 -8.97 -7.15 5.88
N TRP A 87 -9.86 -6.85 4.94
CA TRP A 87 -9.53 -6.57 3.54
C TRP A 87 -9.33 -5.09 3.24
N ASN A 88 -10.13 -4.21 3.86
CA ASN A 88 -10.08 -2.78 3.57
C ASN A 88 -9.25 -1.97 4.58
N SER A 89 -8.79 -2.59 5.66
CA SER A 89 -8.06 -1.90 6.72
C SER A 89 -6.76 -1.27 6.24
N ASP A 90 -6.00 -1.97 5.40
CA ASP A 90 -4.75 -1.44 4.83
C ASP A 90 -5.02 -0.18 3.99
N ALA A 91 -6.05 -0.22 3.14
CA ALA A 91 -6.44 0.95 2.33
C ALA A 91 -6.89 2.12 3.20
N THR A 92 -7.66 1.86 4.26
CA THR A 92 -8.09 2.88 5.23
C THR A 92 -6.90 3.53 5.93
N LEU A 93 -5.92 2.74 6.35
CA LEU A 93 -4.71 3.23 7.01
C LEU A 93 -3.80 4.01 6.05
N ILE A 94 -3.68 3.59 4.80
CA ILE A 94 -2.95 4.33 3.76
C ILE A 94 -3.63 5.67 3.48
N MET A 95 -4.94 5.71 3.40
CA MET A 95 -5.71 6.96 3.27
C MET A 95 -5.44 7.90 4.46
N HIS A 96 -5.48 7.37 5.67
CA HIS A 96 -5.17 8.14 6.88
C HIS A 96 -3.73 8.69 6.85
N PHE A 97 -2.78 7.88 6.45
CA PHE A 97 -1.40 8.32 6.26
C PHE A 97 -1.30 9.46 5.23
N GLY A 98 -2.00 9.36 4.11
CA GLY A 98 -2.04 10.43 3.09
C GLY A 98 -2.55 11.74 3.68
N ARG A 99 -3.65 11.70 4.44
CA ARG A 99 -4.16 12.89 5.15
C ARG A 99 -3.16 13.44 6.16
N TYR A 100 -2.50 12.58 6.92
CA TYR A 100 -1.48 12.98 7.89
C TYR A 100 -0.30 13.69 7.20
N ILE A 101 0.23 13.13 6.11
CA ILE A 101 1.35 13.72 5.35
C ILE A 101 0.96 15.08 4.76
N LEU A 102 -0.23 15.19 4.18
CA LEU A 102 -0.71 16.45 3.58
C LEU A 102 -0.76 17.59 4.60
N VAL A 103 -1.07 17.29 5.85
CA VAL A 103 -1.18 18.29 6.92
C VAL A 103 0.16 18.55 7.61
N ASN A 104 0.96 17.52 7.85
CA ASN A 104 2.09 17.59 8.77
C ASN A 104 3.46 17.64 8.10
N ASP A 105 3.56 17.32 6.79
CA ASP A 105 4.83 17.31 6.07
C ASP A 105 4.74 18.03 4.71
N PRO A 106 4.63 19.38 4.72
CA PRO A 106 4.55 20.15 3.48
C PRO A 106 5.81 20.06 2.61
N LYS A 107 6.96 19.76 3.20
CA LYS A 107 8.21 19.56 2.43
C LYS A 107 8.14 18.28 1.61
N TRP A 108 7.63 17.21 2.19
CA TRP A 108 7.42 15.96 1.48
C TRP A 108 6.38 16.11 0.36
N VAL A 109 5.29 16.81 0.63
CA VAL A 109 4.24 17.13 -0.36
C VAL A 109 4.84 17.89 -1.55
N LYS A 110 5.59 18.96 -1.29
CA LYS A 110 6.24 19.76 -2.32
C LYS A 110 7.23 18.95 -3.16
N LYS A 111 7.93 18.00 -2.55
CA LYS A 111 8.94 17.18 -3.23
C LYS A 111 8.31 16.07 -4.09
N ASN A 112 7.22 15.47 -3.65
CA ASN A 112 6.72 14.21 -4.21
C ASN A 112 5.41 14.34 -4.99
N LEU A 113 4.61 15.36 -4.73
CA LEU A 113 3.39 15.59 -5.48
C LEU A 113 3.66 16.47 -6.71
N PRO A 114 3.06 16.15 -7.86
CA PRO A 114 3.18 17.01 -9.04
C PRO A 114 2.54 18.38 -8.81
N ALA A 115 3.03 19.40 -9.51
CA ALA A 115 2.63 20.79 -9.30
C ALA A 115 1.12 21.04 -9.46
N ASN A 116 0.47 20.34 -10.40
CA ASN A 116 -0.98 20.40 -10.59
C ASN A 116 -1.76 19.88 -9.37
N ALA A 117 -1.29 18.82 -8.74
CA ALA A 117 -1.89 18.28 -7.52
C ALA A 117 -1.67 19.18 -6.32
N GLN A 118 -0.52 19.84 -6.22
CA GLN A 118 -0.23 20.79 -5.15
C GLN A 118 -1.20 21.98 -5.18
N LYS A 119 -1.61 22.43 -6.37
CA LYS A 119 -2.61 23.52 -6.52
C LYS A 119 -4.00 23.16 -5.99
N LEU A 120 -4.36 21.87 -6.02
CA LEU A 120 -5.65 21.42 -5.50
C LEU A 120 -5.70 21.36 -3.97
N LEU A 121 -4.55 21.39 -3.30
CA LEU A 121 -4.42 21.34 -1.84
C LEU A 121 -4.37 22.74 -1.19
N LEU A 122 -4.22 23.75 -1.98
CA LEU A 122 -4.23 25.15 -1.56
C LEU A 122 -5.63 25.75 -1.70
#